data_606ea08bd736f8c6d6a9cfd0d247afef
#
_entry.id   606ea08bd736f8c6d6a9cfd0d247afef
#
_cell.length_a   1.000
_cell.length_b   1.000
_cell.length_c   1.000
_cell.angle_alpha   90.00
_cell.angle_beta   90.00
_cell.angle_gamma   90.00
#
_symmetry.space_group_name_H-M   'P 1'
#
loop_
_entity.id
_entity.type
_entity.pdbx_description
1 polymer ?
#
loop_
_entity_poly.entity_id
_entity_poly.type
_entity_poly.pdbx_seq_one_letter_code
_entity_poly.pdbx_strand_id
1 'polypeptide(L)'
;MARSITVVTTFSDAGWEQYGKRFVETFVQYWPKDIKLKIYCDSVQPGYPEVEWIKLNAACPDLVTFKERHKYNEHAHGVRPDGKKKSYLWDAVKFAHKSYCVSHAALNSTTDLIIWLDADVVTHSPVPFEFIESLLPQNHYCAYLGREKIYPECGFVVYDTKSEYNKIFMQDWQALYNTDSLFEEVEYHDSYLFWQLVKKHSANGMQTTNLSKGHPHRPGVHVFINSPLGEYMDHLKGKRKKDGRSKPTDIYYKRDADYWKKL
;
A
#
# COMPACT_ATOMS: atom_id res chain seq x y z
N MET A 1 -15.54 -20.63 7.29
CA MET A 1 -15.03 -19.80 8.41
C MET A 1 -14.59 -18.48 7.84
N ALA A 2 -14.77 -17.37 8.56
CA ALA A 2 -14.26 -16.06 8.16
C ALA A 2 -12.73 -16.09 8.13
N ARG A 3 -12.13 -15.42 7.16
CA ARG A 3 -10.67 -15.33 7.02
C ARG A 3 -10.08 -14.36 8.04
N SER A 4 -8.99 -14.73 8.67
CA SER A 4 -8.25 -13.84 9.56
C SER A 4 -7.46 -12.79 8.75
N ILE A 5 -7.45 -11.52 9.23
CA ILE A 5 -6.93 -10.38 8.46
C ILE A 5 -5.97 -9.56 9.31
N THR A 6 -4.87 -9.13 8.69
CA THR A 6 -3.94 -8.15 9.28
C THR A 6 -3.71 -7.00 8.29
N VAL A 7 -3.88 -5.76 8.74
CA VAL A 7 -3.49 -4.56 8.00
C VAL A 7 -2.04 -4.19 8.31
N VAL A 8 -1.30 -3.81 7.30
CA VAL A 8 0.14 -3.50 7.38
C VAL A 8 0.41 -2.12 6.78
N THR A 9 1.23 -1.34 7.46
CA THR A 9 1.70 -0.04 6.93
C THR A 9 3.10 0.27 7.43
N THR A 10 3.70 1.33 6.89
CA THR A 10 4.98 1.90 7.35
C THR A 10 4.98 3.41 7.26
N PHE A 11 5.66 4.04 8.18
CA PHE A 11 5.98 5.46 8.15
C PHE A 11 7.21 5.76 9.02
N SER A 12 7.89 6.86 8.73
CA SER A 12 8.95 7.41 9.58
C SER A 12 8.37 8.24 10.72
N ASP A 13 9.20 8.64 11.69
CA ASP A 13 8.79 9.52 12.77
C ASP A 13 8.23 10.86 12.23
N ALA A 14 8.83 11.41 11.17
CA ALA A 14 8.28 12.58 10.49
C ALA A 14 6.91 12.30 9.83
N GLY A 15 6.71 11.09 9.31
CA GLY A 15 5.43 10.63 8.76
C GLY A 15 4.36 10.47 9.84
N TRP A 16 4.76 10.06 11.06
CA TRP A 16 3.86 10.00 12.21
C TRP A 16 3.20 11.35 12.47
N GLU A 17 3.98 12.41 12.57
CA GLU A 17 3.47 13.76 12.82
C GLU A 17 2.60 14.30 11.68
N GLN A 18 2.91 13.94 10.43
CA GLN A 18 2.20 14.48 9.27
C GLN A 18 0.86 13.79 8.99
N TYR A 19 0.79 12.45 9.17
CA TYR A 19 -0.38 11.64 8.79
C TYR A 19 -0.55 10.35 9.59
N GLY A 20 0.52 9.75 10.11
CA GLY A 20 0.48 8.43 10.73
C GLY A 20 -0.38 8.40 11.99
N LYS A 21 -0.32 9.43 12.82
CA LYS A 21 -1.17 9.57 14.02
C LYS A 21 -2.64 9.50 13.65
N ARG A 22 -3.07 10.31 12.68
CA ARG A 22 -4.46 10.34 12.21
C ARG A 22 -4.89 9.01 11.59
N PHE A 23 -3.98 8.35 10.84
CA PHE A 23 -4.22 7.02 10.31
C PHE A 23 -4.54 6.04 11.44
N VAL A 24 -3.69 5.97 12.49
CA VAL A 24 -3.88 5.06 13.61
C VAL A 24 -5.17 5.36 14.37
N GLU A 25 -5.43 6.63 14.69
CA GLU A 25 -6.64 7.06 15.42
C GLU A 25 -7.91 6.63 14.66
N THR A 26 -7.96 6.89 13.35
CA THR A 26 -9.13 6.54 12.55
C THR A 26 -9.24 5.04 12.27
N PHE A 27 -8.11 4.33 12.20
CA PHE A 27 -8.13 2.87 12.13
C PHE A 27 -8.73 2.29 13.41
N VAL A 28 -8.21 2.64 14.58
CA VAL A 28 -8.69 2.15 15.88
C VAL A 28 -10.17 2.48 16.11
N GLN A 29 -10.62 3.62 15.60
CA GLN A 29 -12.00 4.08 15.74
C GLN A 29 -12.99 3.30 14.85
N TYR A 30 -12.62 3.01 13.61
CA TYR A 30 -13.59 2.61 12.57
C TYR A 30 -13.41 1.18 12.04
N TRP A 31 -12.25 0.54 12.28
CA TRP A 31 -12.04 -0.82 11.79
C TRP A 31 -12.54 -1.87 12.78
N PRO A 32 -12.96 -3.06 12.30
CA PRO A 32 -13.33 -4.18 13.16
C PRO A 32 -12.18 -4.56 14.10
N LYS A 33 -12.49 -4.82 15.37
CA LYS A 33 -11.48 -5.16 16.40
C LYS A 33 -10.74 -6.46 16.13
N ASP A 34 -11.36 -7.37 15.35
CA ASP A 34 -10.74 -8.63 14.94
C ASP A 34 -9.68 -8.46 13.83
N ILE A 35 -9.62 -7.31 13.18
CA ILE A 35 -8.60 -6.97 12.19
C ILE A 35 -7.42 -6.30 12.90
N LYS A 36 -6.27 -6.97 12.86
CA LYS A 36 -5.04 -6.48 13.50
C LYS A 36 -4.37 -5.41 12.65
N LEU A 37 -3.72 -4.43 13.31
CA LEU A 37 -2.87 -3.44 12.67
C LEU A 37 -1.41 -3.67 13.06
N LYS A 38 -0.54 -3.87 12.06
CA LYS A 38 0.92 -3.94 12.22
C LYS A 38 1.58 -2.73 11.56
N ILE A 39 2.40 -2.02 12.31
CA ILE A 39 3.09 -0.82 11.82
C ILE A 39 4.60 -1.03 11.90
N TYR A 40 5.25 -0.96 10.76
CA TYR A 40 6.70 -0.93 10.65
C TYR A 40 7.19 0.51 10.76
N CYS A 41 7.99 0.82 11.77
CA CYS A 41 8.43 2.19 12.06
C CYS A 41 9.82 2.21 12.69
N ASP A 42 10.42 3.38 12.74
CA ASP A 42 11.69 3.59 13.43
C ASP A 42 11.46 3.64 14.96
N SER A 43 10.43 4.35 15.41
CA SER A 43 10.07 4.55 16.83
C SER A 43 8.66 4.06 17.13
N VAL A 44 8.52 3.30 18.22
CA VAL A 44 7.22 2.86 18.74
C VAL A 44 6.46 4.04 19.36
N GLN A 45 5.19 4.19 19.05
CA GLN A 45 4.34 5.24 19.60
C GLN A 45 3.53 4.72 20.79
N PRO A 46 3.71 5.25 22.00
CA PRO A 46 2.96 4.83 23.16
C PRO A 46 1.47 5.23 23.05
N GLY A 47 0.60 4.50 23.76
CA GLY A 47 -0.83 4.86 23.86
C GLY A 47 -1.77 4.18 22.85
N TYR A 48 -1.26 3.26 22.03
CA TYR A 48 -2.08 2.49 21.08
C TYR A 48 -1.85 0.98 21.28
N PRO A 49 -2.42 0.36 22.33
CA PRO A 49 -2.22 -1.05 22.65
C PRO A 49 -2.81 -2.00 21.59
N GLU A 50 -3.74 -1.53 20.74
CA GLU A 50 -4.34 -2.29 19.65
C GLU A 50 -3.41 -2.47 18.46
N VAL A 51 -2.28 -1.74 18.43
CA VAL A 51 -1.32 -1.73 17.33
C VAL A 51 -0.10 -2.57 17.68
N GLU A 52 0.28 -3.47 16.78
CA GLU A 52 1.55 -4.18 16.84
C GLU A 52 2.64 -3.34 16.17
N TRP A 53 3.52 -2.77 16.98
CA TRP A 53 4.63 -1.94 16.52
C TRP A 53 5.88 -2.78 16.24
N ILE A 54 6.41 -2.69 15.03
CA ILE A 54 7.56 -3.47 14.58
C ILE A 54 8.70 -2.52 14.21
N LYS A 55 9.87 -2.72 14.80
CA LYS A 55 11.07 -1.97 14.43
C LYS A 55 11.51 -2.37 13.02
N LEU A 56 11.34 -1.44 12.07
CA LEU A 56 11.52 -1.68 10.64
C LEU A 56 12.90 -2.24 10.31
N ASN A 57 13.96 -1.58 10.76
CA ASN A 57 15.33 -1.97 10.42
C ASN A 57 15.74 -3.33 11.03
N ALA A 58 15.14 -3.71 12.16
CA ALA A 58 15.39 -5.03 12.76
C ALA A 58 14.63 -6.15 12.02
N ALA A 59 13.40 -5.87 11.59
CA ALA A 59 12.58 -6.83 10.84
C ALA A 59 13.02 -6.99 9.39
N CYS A 60 13.59 -5.94 8.78
CA CYS A 60 13.97 -5.89 7.37
C CYS A 60 15.46 -5.51 7.21
N PRO A 61 16.42 -6.36 7.60
CA PRO A 61 17.86 -6.05 7.50
C PRO A 61 18.32 -5.82 6.06
N ASP A 62 17.71 -6.50 5.08
CA ASP A 62 18.01 -6.30 3.65
C ASP A 62 17.65 -4.88 3.18
N LEU A 63 16.62 -4.26 3.75
CA LEU A 63 16.33 -2.84 3.50
C LEU A 63 17.49 -1.94 3.95
N VAL A 64 18.07 -2.22 5.10
CA VAL A 64 19.23 -1.46 5.61
C VAL A 64 20.40 -1.63 4.66
N THR A 65 20.68 -2.86 4.24
CA THR A 65 21.74 -3.18 3.27
C THR A 65 21.53 -2.46 1.94
N PHE A 66 20.31 -2.48 1.40
CA PHE A 66 19.97 -1.77 0.18
C PHE A 66 20.18 -0.25 0.31
N LYS A 67 19.70 0.36 1.41
CA LYS A 67 19.87 1.80 1.67
C LYS A 67 21.35 2.19 1.75
N GLU A 68 22.17 1.43 2.46
CA GLU A 68 23.61 1.73 2.56
C GLU A 68 24.33 1.53 1.22
N ARG A 69 24.02 0.49 0.45
CA ARG A 69 24.58 0.24 -0.88
C ARG A 69 24.30 1.40 -1.85
N HIS A 70 23.10 1.99 -1.75
CA HIS A 70 22.67 3.06 -2.66
C HIS A 70 22.70 4.47 -2.04
N LYS A 71 23.35 4.65 -0.90
CA LYS A 71 23.38 5.92 -0.16
C LYS A 71 23.77 7.13 -1.01
N TYR A 72 24.70 6.95 -1.94
CA TYR A 72 25.21 8.00 -2.82
C TYR A 72 24.77 7.82 -4.28
N ASN A 73 23.91 6.88 -4.58
CA ASN A 73 23.39 6.66 -5.91
C ASN A 73 22.20 7.61 -6.17
N GLU A 74 22.42 8.70 -6.87
CA GLU A 74 21.36 9.68 -7.15
C GLU A 74 20.17 9.09 -7.91
N HIS A 75 20.40 8.06 -8.75
CA HIS A 75 19.32 7.36 -9.47
C HIS A 75 18.45 6.53 -8.54
N ALA A 76 18.94 6.14 -7.37
CA ALA A 76 18.12 5.49 -6.33
C ALA A 76 17.35 6.51 -5.48
N HIS A 77 17.66 7.80 -5.60
CA HIS A 77 17.05 8.91 -4.85
C HIS A 77 16.25 9.88 -5.75
N GLY A 78 15.65 9.36 -6.79
CA GLY A 78 14.68 10.06 -7.62
C GLY A 78 15.25 10.77 -8.85
N VAL A 79 16.55 10.70 -9.13
CA VAL A 79 17.11 11.23 -10.36
C VAL A 79 16.91 10.21 -11.49
N ARG A 80 16.27 10.64 -12.57
CA ARG A 80 16.08 9.79 -13.75
C ARG A 80 17.43 9.34 -14.33
N PRO A 81 17.57 8.13 -14.90
CA PRO A 81 18.84 7.64 -15.45
C PRO A 81 19.49 8.54 -16.50
N ASP A 82 18.70 9.36 -17.23
CA ASP A 82 19.23 10.35 -18.17
C ASP A 82 19.72 11.65 -17.49
N GLY A 83 19.65 11.74 -16.15
CA GLY A 83 20.11 12.88 -15.35
C GLY A 83 19.28 14.16 -15.47
N LYS A 84 18.24 14.19 -16.31
CA LYS A 84 17.53 15.43 -16.69
C LYS A 84 16.37 15.81 -15.78
N LYS A 85 15.88 14.88 -14.95
CA LYS A 85 14.66 15.10 -14.15
C LYS A 85 14.72 14.40 -12.83
N LYS A 86 14.33 15.10 -11.77
CA LYS A 86 14.07 14.50 -10.45
C LYS A 86 12.58 14.25 -10.26
N SER A 87 12.20 13.02 -9.90
CA SER A 87 10.83 12.63 -9.64
C SER A 87 10.78 11.41 -8.72
N TYR A 88 9.68 11.27 -7.97
CA TYR A 88 9.41 10.09 -7.15
C TYR A 88 9.40 8.78 -7.96
N LEU A 89 9.22 8.84 -9.28
CA LEU A 89 9.18 7.66 -10.15
C LEU A 89 10.48 6.83 -10.08
N TRP A 90 11.61 7.48 -9.76
CA TRP A 90 12.94 6.87 -9.65
C TRP A 90 13.49 6.87 -8.21
N ASP A 91 12.62 7.08 -7.20
CA ASP A 91 13.03 7.08 -5.78
C ASP A 91 12.96 5.67 -5.18
N ALA A 92 13.87 4.79 -5.62
CA ALA A 92 13.93 3.39 -5.20
C ALA A 92 14.06 3.25 -3.67
N VAL A 93 14.90 4.06 -3.05
CA VAL A 93 15.14 4.02 -1.60
C VAL A 93 13.88 4.34 -0.82
N LYS A 94 13.09 5.31 -1.26
CA LYS A 94 11.81 5.64 -0.64
C LYS A 94 10.84 4.46 -0.70
N PHE A 95 10.67 3.84 -1.87
CA PHE A 95 9.69 2.77 -2.08
C PHE A 95 10.16 1.40 -1.59
N ALA A 96 11.46 1.21 -1.37
CA ALA A 96 12.00 0.02 -0.73
C ALA A 96 11.33 -0.27 0.63
N HIS A 97 11.05 0.77 1.43
CA HIS A 97 10.38 0.62 2.73
C HIS A 97 9.08 -0.19 2.61
N LYS A 98 8.21 0.17 1.66
CA LYS A 98 6.96 -0.55 1.42
C LYS A 98 7.19 -1.98 0.97
N SER A 99 8.06 -2.17 -0.03
CA SER A 99 8.32 -3.48 -0.62
C SER A 99 8.83 -4.48 0.41
N TYR A 100 9.79 -4.07 1.25
CA TYR A 100 10.33 -4.93 2.30
C TYR A 100 9.32 -5.17 3.43
N CYS A 101 8.54 -4.16 3.84
CA CYS A 101 7.49 -4.32 4.85
C CYS A 101 6.42 -5.32 4.42
N VAL A 102 5.89 -5.14 3.20
CA VAL A 102 4.85 -6.03 2.65
C VAL A 102 5.37 -7.45 2.55
N SER A 103 6.57 -7.63 1.98
CA SER A 103 7.16 -8.96 1.81
C SER A 103 7.43 -9.63 3.16
N HIS A 104 8.01 -8.91 4.13
CA HIS A 104 8.23 -9.43 5.49
C HIS A 104 6.91 -9.83 6.14
N ALA A 105 5.90 -8.96 6.09
CA ALA A 105 4.60 -9.25 6.67
C ALA A 105 3.92 -10.45 6.04
N ALA A 106 3.94 -10.57 4.70
CA ALA A 106 3.30 -11.64 3.96
C ALA A 106 3.98 -13.00 4.19
N LEU A 107 5.32 -13.03 4.21
CA LEU A 107 6.10 -14.26 4.41
C LEU A 107 6.05 -14.78 5.84
N ASN A 108 5.81 -13.91 6.83
CA ASN A 108 5.73 -14.25 8.26
C ASN A 108 4.31 -14.15 8.83
N SER A 109 3.29 -14.08 7.98
CA SER A 109 1.90 -13.93 8.41
C SER A 109 1.36 -15.23 9.01
N THR A 110 0.65 -15.08 10.13
CA THR A 110 -0.20 -16.14 10.71
C THR A 110 -1.66 -15.99 10.28
N THR A 111 -2.05 -14.84 9.69
CA THR A 111 -3.41 -14.59 9.20
C THR A 111 -3.55 -15.00 7.74
N ASP A 112 -4.78 -15.22 7.29
CA ASP A 112 -5.09 -15.67 5.94
C ASP A 112 -4.88 -14.57 4.90
N LEU A 113 -5.18 -13.32 5.29
CA LEU A 113 -4.99 -12.16 4.44
C LEU A 113 -4.08 -11.13 5.12
N ILE A 114 -3.24 -10.48 4.33
CA ILE A 114 -2.66 -9.19 4.70
C ILE A 114 -3.18 -8.10 3.77
N ILE A 115 -3.35 -6.91 4.31
CA ILE A 115 -3.75 -5.73 3.57
C ILE A 115 -2.67 -4.68 3.72
N TRP A 116 -2.04 -4.29 2.63
CA TRP A 116 -1.28 -3.05 2.62
C TRP A 116 -2.23 -1.86 2.57
N LEU A 117 -2.05 -0.91 3.47
CA LEU A 117 -2.78 0.36 3.49
C LEU A 117 -1.77 1.51 3.66
N ASP A 118 -1.73 2.45 2.70
CA ASP A 118 -0.84 3.60 2.80
C ASP A 118 -1.20 4.43 4.04
N ALA A 119 -0.19 4.85 4.80
CA ALA A 119 -0.39 5.55 6.08
C ALA A 119 -1.00 6.96 5.96
N ASP A 120 -1.17 7.48 4.75
CA ASP A 120 -1.90 8.71 4.47
C ASP A 120 -3.38 8.48 4.08
N VAL A 121 -3.91 7.28 4.34
CA VAL A 121 -5.34 6.97 4.28
C VAL A 121 -6.00 7.35 5.60
N VAL A 122 -7.19 7.95 5.51
CA VAL A 122 -8.06 8.27 6.65
C VAL A 122 -9.32 7.44 6.53
N THR A 123 -9.66 6.69 7.57
CA THR A 123 -10.95 6.01 7.65
C THR A 123 -11.97 6.95 8.27
N HIS A 124 -13.10 7.19 7.62
CA HIS A 124 -14.09 8.16 8.04
C HIS A 124 -15.45 7.56 8.42
N SER A 125 -15.62 6.26 8.16
CA SER A 125 -16.89 5.55 8.45
C SER A 125 -16.58 4.14 8.95
N PRO A 126 -17.45 3.54 9.79
CA PRO A 126 -17.27 2.16 10.26
C PRO A 126 -17.14 1.18 9.09
N VAL A 127 -16.07 0.41 9.10
CA VAL A 127 -15.76 -0.56 8.03
C VAL A 127 -16.36 -1.91 8.39
N PRO A 128 -17.31 -2.48 7.61
CA PRO A 128 -17.81 -3.82 7.86
C PRO A 128 -16.73 -4.88 7.61
N PHE A 129 -16.65 -5.89 8.48
CA PHE A 129 -15.72 -7.00 8.30
C PHE A 129 -15.96 -7.73 6.97
N GLU A 130 -17.23 -8.00 6.66
CA GLU A 130 -17.67 -8.69 5.45
C GLU A 130 -17.30 -7.92 4.18
N PHE A 131 -17.32 -6.59 4.24
CA PHE A 131 -16.85 -5.76 3.13
C PHE A 131 -15.37 -6.02 2.85
N ILE A 132 -14.52 -5.98 3.88
CA ILE A 132 -13.07 -6.22 3.73
C ILE A 132 -12.81 -7.64 3.24
N GLU A 133 -13.46 -8.64 3.83
CA GLU A 133 -13.30 -10.04 3.44
C GLU A 133 -13.69 -10.28 1.98
N SER A 134 -14.73 -9.60 1.50
CA SER A 134 -15.25 -9.74 0.13
C SER A 134 -14.33 -9.16 -0.96
N LEU A 135 -13.38 -8.29 -0.60
CA LEU A 135 -12.49 -7.61 -1.56
C LEU A 135 -11.55 -8.58 -2.31
N LEU A 136 -11.25 -9.73 -1.72
CA LEU A 136 -10.43 -10.75 -2.36
C LEU A 136 -11.23 -12.07 -2.48
N PRO A 137 -11.73 -12.43 -3.68
CA PRO A 137 -12.36 -13.73 -3.91
C PRO A 137 -11.40 -14.89 -3.60
N GLN A 138 -11.98 -16.04 -3.24
CA GLN A 138 -11.20 -17.27 -3.12
C GLN A 138 -10.48 -17.59 -4.44
N ASN A 139 -9.31 -18.20 -4.35
CA ASN A 139 -8.44 -18.54 -5.48
C ASN A 139 -7.79 -17.34 -6.20
N HIS A 140 -7.99 -16.10 -5.76
CA HIS A 140 -7.23 -14.95 -6.22
C HIS A 140 -6.11 -14.64 -5.23
N TYR A 141 -4.92 -14.38 -5.76
CA TYR A 141 -3.75 -14.06 -4.93
C TYR A 141 -3.79 -12.64 -4.35
N CYS A 142 -4.14 -11.67 -5.18
CA CYS A 142 -4.21 -10.29 -4.72
C CYS A 142 -5.34 -9.48 -5.33
N ALA A 143 -5.75 -8.42 -4.60
CA ALA A 143 -6.71 -7.43 -5.06
C ALA A 143 -6.10 -6.03 -4.95
N TYR A 144 -6.26 -5.21 -6.00
CA TYR A 144 -5.66 -3.89 -6.11
C TYR A 144 -6.56 -2.92 -6.89
N LEU A 145 -6.25 -1.62 -6.83
CA LEU A 145 -6.95 -0.58 -7.59
C LEU A 145 -6.33 -0.42 -8.97
N GLY A 146 -6.89 -1.08 -9.99
CA GLY A 146 -6.44 -0.96 -11.36
C GLY A 146 -6.72 0.43 -11.95
N ARG A 147 -5.91 0.84 -12.92
CA ARG A 147 -6.11 2.05 -13.71
C ARG A 147 -5.99 1.74 -15.19
N GLU A 148 -6.73 2.48 -16.02
CA GLU A 148 -6.68 2.30 -17.46
C GLU A 148 -5.35 2.83 -18.03
N LYS A 149 -4.70 2.00 -18.88
CA LYS A 149 -3.48 2.36 -19.62
C LYS A 149 -2.27 2.77 -18.76
N ILE A 150 -2.30 2.48 -17.45
CA ILE A 150 -1.22 2.78 -16.52
C ILE A 150 -1.19 1.71 -15.41
N TYR A 151 -0.07 1.63 -14.67
CA TYR A 151 0.05 0.74 -13.50
C TYR A 151 -0.99 1.04 -12.41
N PRO A 152 -1.32 0.06 -11.54
CA PRO A 152 -2.30 0.22 -10.46
C PRO A 152 -1.97 1.36 -9.49
N GLU A 153 -2.96 1.78 -8.73
CA GLU A 153 -2.79 2.57 -7.53
C GLU A 153 -2.65 1.60 -6.35
N CYS A 154 -1.52 1.63 -5.66
CA CYS A 154 -1.17 0.65 -4.63
C CYS A 154 -1.31 1.18 -3.19
N GLY A 155 -2.15 2.20 -2.96
CA GLY A 155 -2.47 2.68 -1.61
C GLY A 155 -3.29 1.70 -0.79
N PHE A 156 -3.92 0.72 -1.47
CA PHE A 156 -4.62 -0.41 -0.87
C PHE A 156 -4.38 -1.66 -1.72
N VAL A 157 -3.82 -2.70 -1.13
CA VAL A 157 -3.63 -4.00 -1.79
C VAL A 157 -3.89 -5.13 -0.79
N VAL A 158 -4.73 -6.08 -1.16
CA VAL A 158 -4.96 -7.31 -0.37
C VAL A 158 -4.14 -8.45 -0.95
N TYR A 159 -3.54 -9.28 -0.10
CA TYR A 159 -2.80 -10.49 -0.49
C TYR A 159 -3.30 -11.69 0.30
N ASP A 160 -3.47 -12.82 -0.38
CA ASP A 160 -3.74 -14.13 0.24
C ASP A 160 -2.41 -14.78 0.64
N THR A 161 -2.16 -14.87 1.94
CA THR A 161 -0.92 -15.43 2.49
C THR A 161 -0.86 -16.96 2.38
N LYS A 162 -2.01 -17.61 2.13
CA LYS A 162 -2.13 -19.08 1.97
C LYS A 162 -2.02 -19.50 0.51
N SER A 163 -2.07 -18.54 -0.42
CA SER A 163 -1.90 -18.81 -1.85
C SER A 163 -0.50 -19.39 -2.13
N GLU A 164 -0.42 -20.34 -3.07
CA GLU A 164 0.84 -20.86 -3.59
C GLU A 164 1.74 -19.77 -4.19
N TYR A 165 1.13 -18.68 -4.68
CA TYR A 165 1.85 -17.55 -5.25
C TYR A 165 2.48 -16.63 -4.18
N ASN A 166 2.06 -16.69 -2.92
CA ASN A 166 2.52 -15.74 -1.90
C ASN A 166 4.05 -15.73 -1.76
N LYS A 167 4.64 -16.90 -1.59
CA LYS A 167 6.09 -17.02 -1.37
C LYS A 167 6.87 -16.51 -2.58
N ILE A 168 6.56 -16.99 -3.76
CA ILE A 168 7.33 -16.66 -4.97
C ILE A 168 7.16 -15.18 -5.36
N PHE A 169 5.96 -14.63 -5.26
CA PHE A 169 5.70 -13.22 -5.56
C PHE A 169 6.49 -12.29 -4.62
N MET A 170 6.47 -12.56 -3.32
CA MET A 170 7.16 -11.74 -2.34
C MET A 170 8.68 -11.88 -2.42
N GLN A 171 9.19 -13.08 -2.73
CA GLN A 171 10.62 -13.29 -2.98
C GLN A 171 11.08 -12.56 -4.25
N ASP A 172 10.31 -12.62 -5.32
CA ASP A 172 10.62 -11.88 -6.55
C ASP A 172 10.63 -10.37 -6.30
N TRP A 173 9.70 -9.87 -5.47
CA TRP A 173 9.67 -8.44 -5.13
C TRP A 173 10.92 -8.02 -4.34
N GLN A 174 11.33 -8.81 -3.34
CA GLN A 174 12.59 -8.56 -2.62
C GLN A 174 13.81 -8.69 -3.55
N ALA A 175 13.81 -9.65 -4.45
CA ALA A 175 14.91 -9.88 -5.38
C ALA A 175 15.20 -8.66 -6.25
N LEU A 176 14.17 -7.93 -6.73
CA LEU A 176 14.37 -6.69 -7.48
C LEU A 176 15.32 -5.72 -6.75
N TYR A 177 15.18 -5.59 -5.42
CA TYR A 177 16.01 -4.72 -4.60
C TYR A 177 17.33 -5.38 -4.18
N ASN A 178 17.31 -6.68 -3.83
CA ASN A 178 18.48 -7.37 -3.33
C ASN A 178 19.55 -7.57 -4.41
N THR A 179 19.14 -7.73 -5.66
CA THR A 179 20.03 -7.91 -6.84
C THR A 179 20.23 -6.63 -7.66
N ASP A 180 19.59 -5.53 -7.26
CA ASP A 180 19.60 -4.26 -7.99
C ASP A 180 18.94 -4.32 -9.39
N SER A 181 18.29 -5.42 -9.75
CA SER A 181 17.62 -5.57 -11.05
C SER A 181 16.46 -4.60 -11.26
N LEU A 182 15.95 -3.94 -10.21
CA LEU A 182 14.99 -2.86 -10.34
C LEU A 182 15.51 -1.70 -11.20
N PHE A 183 16.85 -1.48 -11.27
CA PHE A 183 17.46 -0.41 -12.07
C PHE A 183 17.48 -0.72 -13.57
N GLU A 184 17.13 -1.93 -13.97
CA GLU A 184 16.89 -2.29 -15.37
C GLU A 184 15.45 -1.94 -15.81
N GLU A 185 14.58 -1.60 -14.85
CA GLU A 185 13.19 -1.22 -15.11
C GLU A 185 13.07 0.26 -15.53
N VAL A 186 11.94 0.62 -16.13
CA VAL A 186 11.67 1.98 -16.62
C VAL A 186 11.43 2.97 -15.46
N GLU A 187 10.78 2.49 -14.39
CA GLU A 187 10.47 3.26 -13.18
C GLU A 187 10.70 2.39 -11.94
N TYR A 188 11.05 3.01 -10.80
CA TYR A 188 11.49 2.28 -9.59
C TYR A 188 10.52 2.38 -8.40
N HIS A 189 9.34 3.02 -8.59
CA HIS A 189 8.36 3.14 -7.52
C HIS A 189 7.50 1.87 -7.38
N ASP A 190 6.91 1.71 -6.21
CA ASP A 190 6.17 0.51 -5.80
C ASP A 190 5.08 0.07 -6.78
N SER A 191 4.27 1.02 -7.27
CA SER A 191 3.14 0.70 -8.14
C SER A 191 3.57 0.15 -9.51
N TYR A 192 4.68 0.65 -10.06
CA TYR A 192 5.23 0.16 -11.32
C TYR A 192 5.83 -1.24 -11.13
N LEU A 193 6.70 -1.42 -10.12
CA LEU A 193 7.35 -2.70 -9.86
C LEU A 193 6.33 -3.78 -9.47
N PHE A 194 5.35 -3.45 -8.62
CA PHE A 194 4.22 -4.34 -8.32
C PHE A 194 3.50 -4.79 -9.60
N TRP A 195 3.24 -3.86 -10.53
CA TRP A 195 2.56 -4.20 -11.78
C TRP A 195 3.38 -5.11 -12.68
N GLN A 196 4.71 -4.94 -12.74
CA GLN A 196 5.57 -5.87 -13.48
C GLN A 196 5.46 -7.30 -12.89
N LEU A 197 5.48 -7.44 -11.57
CA LEU A 197 5.30 -8.73 -10.90
C LEU A 197 3.91 -9.32 -11.14
N VAL A 198 2.86 -8.51 -11.06
CA VAL A 198 1.50 -8.97 -11.38
C VAL A 198 1.43 -9.52 -12.80
N LYS A 199 1.97 -8.80 -13.78
CA LYS A 199 2.01 -9.27 -15.19
C LYS A 199 2.77 -10.59 -15.33
N LYS A 200 3.97 -10.67 -14.72
CA LYS A 200 4.83 -11.86 -14.74
C LYS A 200 4.09 -13.09 -14.20
N HIS A 201 3.50 -12.98 -13.02
CA HIS A 201 2.84 -14.11 -12.37
C HIS A 201 1.46 -14.43 -12.95
N SER A 202 0.71 -13.42 -13.44
CA SER A 202 -0.56 -13.68 -14.12
C SER A 202 -0.37 -14.42 -15.45
N ALA A 203 0.73 -14.19 -16.16
CA ALA A 203 1.10 -14.99 -17.32
C ALA A 203 1.35 -16.47 -16.98
N ASN A 204 1.66 -16.77 -15.71
CA ASN A 204 1.85 -18.11 -15.16
C ASN A 204 0.62 -18.62 -14.36
N GLY A 205 -0.57 -18.06 -14.59
CA GLY A 205 -1.83 -18.55 -14.03
C GLY A 205 -2.31 -17.86 -12.75
N MET A 206 -1.55 -16.96 -12.15
CA MET A 206 -1.97 -16.21 -10.95
C MET A 206 -3.20 -15.37 -11.23
N GLN A 207 -4.28 -15.59 -10.47
CA GLN A 207 -5.50 -14.81 -10.57
C GLN A 207 -5.47 -13.59 -9.65
N THR A 208 -6.00 -12.47 -10.13
CA THR A 208 -6.06 -11.21 -9.38
C THR A 208 -7.41 -10.52 -9.50
N THR A 209 -7.71 -9.62 -8.59
CA THR A 209 -8.94 -8.82 -8.59
C THR A 209 -8.64 -7.34 -8.78
N ASN A 210 -9.29 -6.72 -9.74
CA ASN A 210 -9.29 -5.26 -9.89
C ASN A 210 -10.49 -4.66 -9.14
N LEU A 211 -10.22 -4.01 -8.00
CA LEU A 211 -11.23 -3.38 -7.13
C LEU A 211 -11.88 -2.14 -7.76
N SER A 212 -11.26 -1.55 -8.77
CA SER A 212 -11.79 -0.38 -9.47
C SER A 212 -12.50 -0.74 -10.78
N LYS A 213 -12.69 -2.05 -11.07
CA LYS A 213 -13.42 -2.48 -12.28
C LYS A 213 -14.86 -1.92 -12.26
N GLY A 214 -15.24 -1.27 -13.34
CA GLY A 214 -16.56 -0.63 -13.45
C GLY A 214 -16.65 0.78 -12.85
N HIS A 215 -15.55 1.29 -12.28
CA HIS A 215 -15.43 2.64 -11.74
C HIS A 215 -14.48 3.49 -12.59
N PRO A 216 -14.52 4.84 -12.50
CA PRO A 216 -13.56 5.69 -13.20
C PRO A 216 -12.13 5.39 -12.76
N HIS A 217 -11.29 4.91 -13.65
CA HIS A 217 -9.92 4.47 -13.35
C HIS A 217 -8.87 4.96 -14.36
N ARG A 218 -9.24 5.88 -15.25
CA ARG A 218 -8.35 6.52 -16.22
C ARG A 218 -7.28 7.39 -15.54
N PRO A 219 -6.17 7.73 -16.21
CA PRO A 219 -5.17 8.66 -15.69
C PRO A 219 -5.78 9.97 -15.21
N GLY A 220 -5.30 10.50 -14.10
CA GLY A 220 -5.79 11.74 -13.49
C GLY A 220 -6.98 11.59 -12.55
N VAL A 221 -7.69 10.46 -12.57
CA VAL A 221 -8.77 10.16 -11.62
C VAL A 221 -8.19 9.68 -10.28
N HIS A 222 -8.77 10.14 -9.19
CA HIS A 222 -8.45 9.64 -7.85
C HIS A 222 -9.18 8.31 -7.62
N VAL A 223 -8.58 7.23 -8.16
CA VAL A 223 -9.23 5.91 -8.23
C VAL A 223 -9.64 5.36 -6.87
N PHE A 224 -8.84 5.61 -5.81
CA PHE A 224 -9.11 5.10 -4.47
C PHE A 224 -10.51 5.51 -3.98
N ILE A 225 -10.80 6.81 -3.94
CA ILE A 225 -12.07 7.32 -3.44
C ILE A 225 -13.24 7.08 -4.40
N ASN A 226 -12.96 6.79 -5.66
CA ASN A 226 -13.98 6.45 -6.68
C ASN A 226 -14.14 4.94 -6.85
N SER A 227 -13.53 4.13 -6.00
CA SER A 227 -13.74 2.69 -5.85
C SER A 227 -14.69 2.40 -4.67
N PRO A 228 -15.04 1.13 -4.40
CA PRO A 228 -15.81 0.78 -3.20
C PRO A 228 -15.15 1.23 -1.88
N LEU A 229 -13.82 1.38 -1.84
CA LEU A 229 -13.10 1.85 -0.65
C LEU A 229 -13.53 3.25 -0.21
N GLY A 230 -13.93 4.12 -1.15
CA GLY A 230 -14.34 5.49 -0.88
C GLY A 230 -15.62 5.63 -0.04
N GLU A 231 -16.37 4.54 0.18
CA GLU A 231 -17.50 4.52 1.13
C GLU A 231 -17.02 4.67 2.58
N TYR A 232 -15.78 4.25 2.85
CA TYR A 232 -15.24 4.17 4.21
C TYR A 232 -13.98 4.99 4.43
N MET A 233 -13.21 5.25 3.35
CA MET A 233 -11.85 5.77 3.45
C MET A 233 -11.56 6.84 2.43
N ASP A 234 -10.68 7.78 2.79
CA ASP A 234 -10.11 8.80 1.91
C ASP A 234 -8.58 8.68 1.88
N HIS A 235 -7.98 8.66 0.71
CA HIS A 235 -6.54 8.60 0.53
C HIS A 235 -5.97 10.01 0.26
N LEU A 236 -5.31 10.60 1.26
CA LEU A 236 -4.83 11.98 1.25
C LEU A 236 -3.55 12.17 0.43
N LYS A 237 -3.52 11.62 -0.77
CA LYS A 237 -2.35 11.62 -1.65
C LYS A 237 -1.88 13.03 -2.03
N GLY A 238 -0.58 13.28 -1.91
CA GLY A 238 0.04 14.52 -2.34
C GLY A 238 -0.42 15.74 -1.54
N LYS A 239 -0.92 16.77 -2.22
CA LYS A 239 -1.35 18.03 -1.59
C LYS A 239 -2.53 17.87 -0.62
N ARG A 240 -3.36 16.83 -0.79
CA ARG A 240 -4.52 16.54 0.08
C ARG A 240 -4.13 16.27 1.54
N LYS A 241 -2.87 15.88 1.80
CA LYS A 241 -2.33 15.76 3.18
C LYS A 241 -2.45 17.08 3.96
N LYS A 242 -2.19 18.21 3.30
CA LYS A 242 -2.31 19.54 3.91
C LYS A 242 -3.77 19.97 4.08
N ASP A 243 -4.61 19.61 3.11
CA ASP A 243 -6.04 19.94 3.12
C ASP A 243 -6.83 19.03 4.10
N GLY A 244 -6.23 17.91 4.53
CA GLY A 244 -6.81 16.92 5.44
C GLY A 244 -7.97 16.10 4.85
N ARG A 245 -8.25 16.26 3.55
CA ARG A 245 -9.30 15.53 2.79
C ARG A 245 -9.12 15.69 1.28
N SER A 246 -9.78 14.83 0.50
CA SER A 246 -9.92 14.99 -0.94
C SER A 246 -10.86 16.17 -1.29
N LYS A 247 -10.77 16.64 -2.53
CA LYS A 247 -11.57 17.78 -3.01
C LYS A 247 -12.89 17.29 -3.60
N PRO A 248 -13.96 18.11 -3.61
CA PRO A 248 -15.22 17.78 -4.29
C PRO A 248 -15.00 17.37 -5.76
N THR A 249 -14.08 18.04 -6.43
CA THR A 249 -13.72 17.76 -7.84
C THR A 249 -13.02 16.41 -8.05
N ASP A 250 -12.57 15.76 -6.98
CA ASP A 250 -11.97 14.41 -7.06
C ASP A 250 -13.04 13.31 -7.09
N ILE A 251 -14.29 13.62 -6.71
CA ILE A 251 -15.38 12.65 -6.52
C ILE A 251 -16.24 12.60 -7.78
N TYR A 252 -16.42 11.41 -8.33
CA TYR A 252 -17.24 11.16 -9.53
C TYR A 252 -18.57 10.49 -9.21
N TYR A 253 -18.72 9.94 -8.01
CA TYR A 253 -19.95 9.32 -7.54
C TYR A 253 -20.49 10.03 -6.32
N LYS A 254 -21.81 10.16 -6.24
CA LYS A 254 -22.47 10.58 -5.01
C LYS A 254 -22.11 9.62 -3.88
N ARG A 255 -21.69 10.17 -2.76
CA ARG A 255 -21.35 9.44 -1.53
C ARG A 255 -22.32 9.87 -0.43
N ASP A 256 -22.79 8.91 0.36
CA ASP A 256 -23.79 9.17 1.40
C ASP A 256 -23.17 9.47 2.77
N ALA A 257 -21.91 9.08 3.00
CA ALA A 257 -21.23 9.35 4.25
C ALA A 257 -21.12 10.86 4.52
N ASP A 258 -21.39 11.27 5.77
CA ASP A 258 -21.34 12.67 6.21
C ASP A 258 -19.95 13.31 5.99
N TYR A 259 -18.93 12.49 5.95
CA TYR A 259 -17.58 12.94 5.59
C TYR A 259 -17.57 13.65 4.23
N TRP A 260 -18.24 13.09 3.23
CA TRP A 260 -18.29 13.63 1.88
C TRP A 260 -19.26 14.81 1.73
N LYS A 261 -20.29 14.89 2.57
CA LYS A 261 -21.26 16.01 2.57
C LYS A 261 -20.66 17.33 3.08
N LYS A 262 -19.56 17.25 3.85
CA LYS A 262 -18.83 18.41 4.38
C LYS A 262 -17.78 18.97 3.40
N LEU A 263 -17.74 18.47 2.20
CA LEU A 263 -16.95 18.97 1.09
C LEU A 263 -17.75 20.05 0.34
#